data_681281b07984ac0008ed2c0904640175
#
_entry.id   681281b07984ac0008ed2c0904640175
#
_cell.length_a   1.000
_cell.length_b   1.000
_cell.length_c   1.000
_cell.angle_alpha   90.00
_cell.angle_beta   90.00
_cell.angle_gamma   90.00
#
_symmetry.space_group_name_H-M   'P 1'
#
loop_
_entity.id
_entity.type
_entity.pdbx_description
1 polymer ?
#
loop_
_entity_poly.entity_id
_entity_poly.type
_entity_poly.pdbx_seq_one_letter_code
_entity_poly.pdbx_strand_id
1 'polypeptide(L)'
;MDDRDVPRVIILVVMSLVTAVYLCALTVVNVALPQMQGALSATPDQISWVITLNLVATAVATPLTGWLVAKWGQRKVLIWCVSGFSITTYLCATVSSLEPLLIYRIGQGAFGAPLVPIAQAVILNAYKEPDKRAVAMGIWGMSVVIGPGIAPALGGYMAEEYSWRWTFYLLLPVSLAALIGVLAFIRESNDAKVSKLNWTGFIALSIAVTCFQIILDRGERLDWFENTGILVLGIVLLFSFYLFFMNSLYSKNPFIKPQLFTDRNFSLGLFFVFIYGMLNVTPTVLLPTMLQDYVGYPDSDIGFILAMRSVGIFLGFLVAPRLSKIDPRYCMALGLFAIGISGIVSATFNSQITVFFVSWVGVLQGLGCGLLWIPLSLVTFATLRENLMADGTAFFHLIRNYGSSIFIALNVLVVLRTSKINNSELSEIANPYNERLTLPDAQTSFNLDTTEGLISLAQEITDQAVMIGYLNSFILYALGAIIPIPLLALIRKNPPSKKS
;
A
#
# COMPACT_ATOMS: atom_id res chain seq x y z
N MET A 1 6.73 42.74 0.23
CA MET A 1 7.24 41.93 1.33
C MET A 1 8.16 40.85 0.75
N ASP A 2 9.34 40.92 1.20
CA ASP A 2 10.62 40.36 0.82
C ASP A 2 10.63 38.97 0.19
N ASP A 3 11.39 38.87 -0.90
CA ASP A 3 11.66 37.70 -1.75
C ASP A 3 12.68 36.76 -1.07
N ARG A 4 12.37 36.31 0.16
CA ARG A 4 13.18 35.27 0.80
C ARG A 4 12.82 33.96 0.13
N ASP A 5 13.71 33.49 -0.73
CA ASP A 5 13.68 32.13 -1.27
C ASP A 5 13.64 31.14 -0.11
N VAL A 6 12.47 30.53 0.10
CA VAL A 6 12.34 29.45 1.09
C VAL A 6 13.32 28.35 0.67
N PRO A 7 14.26 27.94 1.52
CA PRO A 7 15.20 26.89 1.17
C PRO A 7 14.44 25.63 0.72
N ARG A 8 14.74 25.13 -0.45
CA ARG A 8 14.08 23.90 -1.03
C ARG A 8 14.11 22.72 -0.07
N VAL A 9 15.13 22.66 0.81
CA VAL A 9 15.26 21.65 1.86
C VAL A 9 14.10 21.72 2.86
N ILE A 10 13.65 22.94 3.25
CA ILE A 10 12.52 23.09 4.17
C ILE A 10 11.23 22.60 3.54
N ILE A 11 11.01 22.90 2.26
CA ILE A 11 9.86 22.37 1.51
C ILE A 11 9.88 20.83 1.52
N LEU A 12 11.04 20.22 1.27
CA LEU A 12 11.22 18.78 1.29
C LEU A 12 10.88 18.19 2.66
N VAL A 13 11.40 18.77 3.75
CA VAL A 13 11.13 18.30 5.12
C VAL A 13 9.64 18.41 5.46
N VAL A 14 9.01 19.55 5.16
CA VAL A 14 7.56 19.74 5.42
C VAL A 14 6.73 18.74 4.63
N MET A 15 7.02 18.52 3.35
CA MET A 15 6.29 17.55 2.53
C MET A 15 6.53 16.10 2.98
N SER A 16 7.73 15.80 3.45
CA SER A 16 8.05 14.50 4.06
C SER A 16 7.25 14.27 5.34
N LEU A 17 7.12 15.30 6.19
CA LEU A 17 6.32 15.22 7.42
C LEU A 17 4.83 15.02 7.12
N VAL A 18 4.28 15.78 6.17
CA VAL A 18 2.89 15.65 5.70
C VAL A 18 2.60 14.23 5.22
N THR A 19 3.52 13.66 4.44
CA THR A 19 3.38 12.30 3.92
C THR A 19 3.49 11.26 5.03
N ALA A 20 4.49 11.38 5.89
CA ALA A 20 4.76 10.43 6.97
C ALA A 20 3.56 10.32 7.91
N VAL A 21 2.99 11.43 8.37
CA VAL A 21 1.88 11.41 9.34
C VAL A 21 0.64 10.68 8.80
N TYR A 22 0.31 10.88 7.52
CA TYR A 22 -0.81 10.18 6.90
C TYR A 22 -0.55 8.68 6.76
N LEU A 23 0.65 8.31 6.28
CA LEU A 23 0.99 6.90 6.11
C LEU A 23 1.15 6.16 7.45
N CYS A 24 1.64 6.83 8.50
CA CYS A 24 1.62 6.30 9.86
C CYS A 24 0.18 6.00 10.32
N ALA A 25 -0.78 6.89 10.02
CA ALA A 25 -2.18 6.69 10.40
C ALA A 25 -2.84 5.46 9.75
N LEU A 26 -2.35 5.03 8.58
CA LEU A 26 -2.84 3.83 7.92
C LEU A 26 -2.36 2.54 8.60
N THR A 27 -1.18 2.55 9.21
CA THR A 27 -0.55 1.35 9.76
C THR A 27 -0.67 1.22 11.28
N VAL A 28 -0.64 2.35 12.01
CA VAL A 28 -0.69 2.35 13.48
C VAL A 28 -1.98 1.74 14.04
N VAL A 29 -3.08 1.91 13.34
CA VAL A 29 -4.41 1.44 13.78
C VAL A 29 -4.53 -0.09 13.72
N ASN A 30 -3.81 -0.74 12.81
CA ASN A 30 -3.88 -2.19 12.63
C ASN A 30 -3.50 -2.95 13.91
N VAL A 31 -2.51 -2.46 14.65
CA VAL A 31 -2.03 -3.08 15.90
C VAL A 31 -3.04 -2.88 17.05
N ALA A 32 -3.80 -1.79 17.03
CA ALA A 32 -4.76 -1.46 18.08
C ALA A 32 -6.15 -2.09 17.86
N LEU A 33 -6.41 -2.75 16.71
CA LEU A 33 -7.73 -3.31 16.39
C LEU A 33 -8.28 -4.27 17.43
N PRO A 34 -7.52 -5.25 17.98
CA PRO A 34 -8.05 -6.15 19.00
C PRO A 34 -8.50 -5.43 20.26
N GLN A 35 -7.74 -4.43 20.72
CA GLN A 35 -8.10 -3.62 21.89
C GLN A 35 -9.32 -2.72 21.61
N MET A 36 -9.40 -2.15 20.39
CA MET A 36 -10.56 -1.37 19.97
C MET A 36 -11.81 -2.25 19.91
N GLN A 37 -11.69 -3.48 19.42
CA GLN A 37 -12.77 -4.46 19.36
C GLN A 37 -13.36 -4.72 20.76
N GLY A 38 -12.50 -5.00 21.74
CA GLY A 38 -12.93 -5.21 23.13
C GLY A 38 -13.54 -3.95 23.75
N ALA A 39 -12.87 -2.80 23.60
CA ALA A 39 -13.31 -1.53 24.20
C ALA A 39 -14.63 -0.98 23.62
N LEU A 40 -14.93 -1.25 22.35
CA LEU A 40 -16.13 -0.80 21.66
C LEU A 40 -17.22 -1.88 21.59
N SER A 41 -17.00 -3.05 22.21
CA SER A 41 -17.90 -4.21 22.20
C SER A 41 -18.32 -4.60 20.75
N ALA A 42 -17.37 -4.55 19.83
CA ALA A 42 -17.59 -4.80 18.41
C ALA A 42 -17.25 -6.26 18.06
N THR A 43 -17.94 -6.81 17.06
CA THR A 43 -17.55 -8.11 16.48
C THR A 43 -16.29 -7.94 15.60
N PRO A 44 -15.53 -9.03 15.31
CA PRO A 44 -14.40 -8.98 14.40
C PRO A 44 -14.75 -8.42 13.02
N ASP A 45 -15.96 -8.70 12.55
CA ASP A 45 -16.46 -8.18 11.28
C ASP A 45 -16.75 -6.68 11.35
N GLN A 46 -17.35 -6.20 12.42
CA GLN A 46 -17.65 -4.79 12.62
C GLN A 46 -16.39 -3.94 12.76
N ILE A 47 -15.40 -4.38 13.54
CA ILE A 47 -14.19 -3.60 13.75
C ILE A 47 -13.34 -3.48 12.49
N SER A 48 -13.38 -4.45 11.59
CA SER A 48 -12.65 -4.39 10.32
C SER A 48 -13.11 -3.24 9.42
N TRP A 49 -14.35 -2.75 9.55
CA TRP A 49 -14.85 -1.57 8.85
C TRP A 49 -14.06 -0.29 9.18
N VAL A 50 -13.38 -0.23 10.32
CA VAL A 50 -12.50 0.89 10.69
C VAL A 50 -11.37 1.07 9.67
N ILE A 51 -10.85 -0.02 9.10
CA ILE A 51 -9.84 0.02 8.04
C ILE A 51 -10.51 0.21 6.68
N THR A 52 -11.50 -0.62 6.35
CA THR A 52 -12.17 -0.64 5.04
C THR A 52 -12.71 0.73 4.65
N LEU A 53 -13.46 1.40 5.55
CA LEU A 53 -14.04 2.71 5.26
C LEU A 53 -13.00 3.81 5.07
N ASN A 54 -11.89 3.75 5.80
CA ASN A 54 -10.78 4.66 5.60
C ASN A 54 -10.13 4.47 4.22
N LEU A 55 -9.90 3.22 3.80
CA LEU A 55 -9.35 2.89 2.48
C LEU A 55 -10.29 3.29 1.35
N VAL A 56 -11.59 3.03 1.49
CA VAL A 56 -12.63 3.46 0.54
C VAL A 56 -12.64 4.97 0.40
N ALA A 57 -12.68 5.72 1.52
CA ALA A 57 -12.65 7.17 1.51
C ALA A 57 -11.36 7.72 0.85
N THR A 58 -10.23 7.10 1.11
CA THR A 58 -8.95 7.40 0.47
C THR A 58 -9.02 7.18 -1.04
N ALA A 59 -9.55 6.05 -1.48
CA ALA A 59 -9.63 5.69 -2.89
C ALA A 59 -10.58 6.64 -3.66
N VAL A 60 -11.67 7.08 -3.05
CA VAL A 60 -12.61 8.08 -3.61
C VAL A 60 -12.01 9.48 -3.66
N ALA A 61 -11.31 9.91 -2.60
CA ALA A 61 -10.79 11.28 -2.51
C ALA A 61 -9.49 11.50 -3.30
N THR A 62 -8.67 10.44 -3.50
CA THR A 62 -7.38 10.55 -4.22
C THR A 62 -7.54 11.15 -5.63
N PRO A 63 -8.44 10.69 -6.50
CA PRO A 63 -8.61 11.26 -7.84
C PRO A 63 -9.09 12.71 -7.85
N LEU A 64 -9.77 13.16 -6.79
CA LEU A 64 -10.25 14.53 -6.66
C LEU A 64 -9.12 15.54 -6.43
N THR A 65 -7.95 15.08 -6.04
CA THR A 65 -6.80 15.92 -5.66
C THR A 65 -6.43 16.91 -6.75
N GLY A 66 -6.35 16.48 -7.99
CA GLY A 66 -5.98 17.35 -9.12
C GLY A 66 -6.95 18.49 -9.32
N TRP A 67 -8.26 18.21 -9.26
CA TRP A 67 -9.28 19.24 -9.36
C TRP A 67 -9.28 20.21 -8.17
N LEU A 68 -9.11 19.69 -6.94
CA LEU A 68 -9.00 20.52 -5.74
C LEU A 68 -7.84 21.51 -5.87
N VAL A 69 -6.69 21.04 -6.28
CA VAL A 69 -5.48 21.85 -6.49
C VAL A 69 -5.68 22.87 -7.61
N ALA A 70 -6.29 22.46 -8.73
CA ALA A 70 -6.58 23.36 -9.84
C ALA A 70 -7.56 24.48 -9.48
N LYS A 71 -8.52 24.21 -8.57
CA LYS A 71 -9.54 25.17 -8.16
C LYS A 71 -9.08 26.12 -7.06
N TRP A 72 -8.39 25.60 -6.04
CA TRP A 72 -8.08 26.36 -4.82
C TRP A 72 -6.59 26.60 -4.59
N GLY A 73 -5.73 26.01 -5.43
CA GLY A 73 -4.28 26.07 -5.27
C GLY A 73 -3.72 25.04 -4.27
N GLN A 74 -2.44 24.68 -4.43
CA GLN A 74 -1.79 23.63 -3.65
C GLN A 74 -1.75 23.96 -2.15
N ARG A 75 -1.43 25.19 -1.78
CA ARG A 75 -1.30 25.61 -0.38
C ARG A 75 -2.61 25.50 0.38
N LYS A 76 -3.71 26.05 -0.15
CA LYS A 76 -5.02 26.04 0.53
C LYS A 76 -5.53 24.61 0.70
N VAL A 77 -5.39 23.77 -0.34
CA VAL A 77 -5.79 22.37 -0.27
C VAL A 77 -4.96 21.62 0.79
N LEU A 78 -3.65 21.82 0.86
CA LEU A 78 -2.80 21.23 1.90
C LEU A 78 -3.26 21.67 3.31
N ILE A 79 -3.51 22.97 3.52
CA ILE A 79 -3.99 23.48 4.82
C ILE A 79 -5.30 22.81 5.21
N TRP A 80 -6.29 22.76 4.31
CA TRP A 80 -7.57 22.11 4.59
C TRP A 80 -7.43 20.62 4.86
N CYS A 81 -6.62 19.94 4.05
CA CYS A 81 -6.41 18.50 4.18
C CYS A 81 -5.67 18.15 5.48
N VAL A 82 -4.58 18.84 5.83
CA VAL A 82 -3.85 18.58 7.07
C VAL A 82 -4.70 18.97 8.29
N SER A 83 -5.42 20.09 8.25
CA SER A 83 -6.32 20.51 9.35
C SER A 83 -7.46 19.52 9.53
N GLY A 84 -8.16 19.14 8.43
CA GLY A 84 -9.25 18.17 8.47
C GLY A 84 -8.78 16.79 8.95
N PHE A 85 -7.61 16.36 8.49
CA PHE A 85 -6.95 15.13 8.96
C PHE A 85 -6.64 15.19 10.46
N SER A 86 -6.08 16.29 10.96
CA SER A 86 -5.78 16.46 12.39
C SER A 86 -7.05 16.45 13.24
N ILE A 87 -8.09 17.17 12.81
CA ILE A 87 -9.38 17.22 13.51
C ILE A 87 -10.01 15.83 13.55
N THR A 88 -10.09 15.13 12.43
CA THR A 88 -10.68 13.79 12.37
C THR A 88 -9.86 12.76 13.14
N THR A 89 -8.53 12.89 13.16
CA THR A 89 -7.64 12.06 13.99
C THR A 89 -7.91 12.29 15.49
N TYR A 90 -8.06 13.55 15.92
CA TYR A 90 -8.43 13.87 17.29
C TYR A 90 -9.81 13.28 17.65
N LEU A 91 -10.79 13.46 16.78
CA LEU A 91 -12.13 12.90 16.97
C LEU A 91 -12.13 11.37 17.08
N CYS A 92 -11.32 10.67 16.27
CA CYS A 92 -11.14 9.22 16.40
C CYS A 92 -10.64 8.80 17.80
N ALA A 93 -9.80 9.62 18.46
CA ALA A 93 -9.30 9.34 19.79
C ALA A 93 -10.32 9.55 20.90
N THR A 94 -11.37 10.34 20.68
CA THR A 94 -12.35 10.74 21.70
C THR A 94 -13.64 9.92 21.73
N VAL A 95 -13.84 9.00 20.78
CA VAL A 95 -15.07 8.22 20.66
C VAL A 95 -15.24 7.18 21.76
N SER A 96 -16.50 6.87 22.07
CA SER A 96 -16.90 5.80 23.00
C SER A 96 -17.70 4.68 22.34
N SER A 97 -18.09 4.81 21.05
CA SER A 97 -18.82 3.80 20.28
C SER A 97 -18.26 3.65 18.86
N LEU A 98 -18.64 2.56 18.19
CA LEU A 98 -18.09 2.20 16.88
C LEU A 98 -18.57 3.16 15.77
N GLU A 99 -19.86 3.53 15.75
CA GLU A 99 -20.42 4.30 14.63
C GLU A 99 -19.76 5.67 14.42
N PRO A 100 -19.55 6.53 15.46
CA PRO A 100 -18.80 7.76 15.27
C PRO A 100 -17.36 7.51 14.81
N LEU A 101 -16.71 6.44 15.30
CA LEU A 101 -15.37 6.07 14.86
C LEU A 101 -15.33 5.83 13.37
N LEU A 102 -16.29 5.06 12.82
CA LEU A 102 -16.37 4.78 11.38
C LEU A 102 -16.53 6.07 10.57
N ILE A 103 -17.40 6.99 11.01
CA ILE A 103 -17.59 8.30 10.35
C ILE A 103 -16.29 9.12 10.36
N TYR A 104 -15.61 9.20 11.50
CA TYR A 104 -14.37 9.95 11.59
C TYR A 104 -13.22 9.31 10.80
N ARG A 105 -13.21 7.98 10.66
CA ARG A 105 -12.27 7.25 9.79
C ARG A 105 -12.51 7.55 8.32
N ILE A 106 -13.76 7.70 7.88
CA ILE A 106 -14.07 8.19 6.53
C ILE A 106 -13.49 9.59 6.35
N GLY A 107 -13.72 10.51 7.29
CA GLY A 107 -13.16 11.86 7.25
C GLY A 107 -11.63 11.86 7.21
N GLN A 108 -10.98 11.05 8.05
CA GLN A 108 -9.52 10.92 8.09
C GLN A 108 -8.96 10.42 6.76
N GLY A 109 -9.59 9.41 6.14
CA GLY A 109 -9.22 8.92 4.81
C GLY A 109 -9.40 9.96 3.71
N ALA A 110 -10.55 10.66 3.70
CA ALA A 110 -10.86 11.68 2.71
C ALA A 110 -9.91 12.88 2.76
N PHE A 111 -9.59 13.39 3.96
CA PHE A 111 -8.63 14.49 4.11
C PHE A 111 -7.18 14.05 3.97
N GLY A 112 -6.86 12.80 4.32
CA GLY A 112 -5.51 12.25 4.20
C GLY A 112 -5.10 11.92 2.76
N ALA A 113 -6.05 11.48 1.94
CA ALA A 113 -5.80 11.03 0.58
C ALA A 113 -5.04 12.01 -0.32
N PRO A 114 -5.35 13.32 -0.34
CA PRO A 114 -4.64 14.29 -1.18
C PRO A 114 -3.21 14.60 -0.71
N LEU A 115 -2.84 14.29 0.53
CA LEU A 115 -1.58 14.71 1.14
C LEU A 115 -0.36 14.14 0.41
N VAL A 116 -0.39 12.84 0.08
CA VAL A 116 0.74 12.17 -0.60
C VAL A 116 0.93 12.65 -2.04
N PRO A 117 -0.12 12.66 -2.91
CA PRO A 117 0.03 13.16 -4.28
C PRO A 117 0.44 14.62 -4.35
N ILE A 118 -0.11 15.49 -3.48
CA ILE A 118 0.27 16.91 -3.47
C ILE A 118 1.72 17.07 -3.00
N ALA A 119 2.13 16.37 -1.94
CA ALA A 119 3.51 16.42 -1.46
C ALA A 119 4.49 16.01 -2.55
N GLN A 120 4.22 14.93 -3.27
CA GLN A 120 5.02 14.49 -4.40
C GLN A 120 5.06 15.53 -5.51
N ALA A 121 3.92 16.09 -5.90
CA ALA A 121 3.83 17.11 -6.94
C ALA A 121 4.62 18.39 -6.57
N VAL A 122 4.52 18.84 -5.32
CA VAL A 122 5.27 20.00 -4.80
C VAL A 122 6.78 19.75 -4.88
N ILE A 123 7.25 18.59 -4.46
CA ILE A 123 8.68 18.23 -4.53
C ILE A 123 9.16 18.15 -5.97
N LEU A 124 8.40 17.50 -6.86
CA LEU A 124 8.74 17.39 -8.27
C LEU A 124 8.83 18.75 -8.97
N ASN A 125 8.00 19.71 -8.58
CA ASN A 125 8.01 21.08 -9.11
C ASN A 125 9.13 21.94 -8.50
N ALA A 126 9.45 21.75 -7.21
CA ALA A 126 10.50 22.50 -6.52
C ALA A 126 11.91 22.13 -7.00
N TYR A 127 12.13 20.87 -7.37
CA TYR A 127 13.42 20.35 -7.81
C TYR A 127 13.40 20.06 -9.32
N LYS A 128 13.77 21.07 -10.14
CA LYS A 128 13.75 20.96 -11.61
C LYS A 128 14.96 20.21 -12.18
N GLU A 129 16.11 20.27 -11.49
CA GLU A 129 17.34 19.59 -11.92
C GLU A 129 17.22 18.07 -11.67
N PRO A 130 17.46 17.21 -12.68
CA PRO A 130 17.27 15.76 -12.56
C PRO A 130 18.01 15.12 -11.38
N ASP A 131 19.26 15.52 -11.14
CA ASP A 131 20.08 14.98 -10.06
C ASP A 131 19.55 15.34 -8.66
N LYS A 132 19.22 16.63 -8.47
CA LYS A 132 18.65 17.10 -7.19
C LYS A 132 17.25 16.55 -6.95
N ARG A 133 16.47 16.38 -8.05
CA ARG A 133 15.13 15.77 -8.02
C ARG A 133 15.20 14.31 -7.59
N ALA A 134 16.17 13.53 -8.09
CA ALA A 134 16.36 12.15 -7.69
C ALA A 134 16.70 12.02 -6.19
N VAL A 135 17.60 12.88 -5.69
CA VAL A 135 17.96 12.91 -4.26
C VAL A 135 16.76 13.33 -3.40
N ALA A 136 16.02 14.38 -3.81
CA ALA A 136 14.85 14.84 -3.07
C ALA A 136 13.75 13.76 -3.02
N MET A 137 13.52 13.05 -4.13
CA MET A 137 12.59 11.92 -4.18
C MET A 137 13.05 10.74 -3.31
N GLY A 138 14.36 10.52 -3.20
CA GLY A 138 14.93 9.54 -2.29
C GLY A 138 14.67 9.88 -0.82
N ILE A 139 14.94 11.12 -0.42
CA ILE A 139 14.69 11.59 0.96
C ILE A 139 13.18 11.55 1.30
N TRP A 140 12.34 12.01 0.39
CA TRP A 140 10.89 11.91 0.55
C TRP A 140 10.42 10.45 0.61
N GLY A 141 10.97 9.57 -0.23
CA GLY A 141 10.69 8.15 -0.22
C GLY A 141 11.02 7.48 1.11
N MET A 142 12.09 7.94 1.81
CA MET A 142 12.39 7.46 3.17
C MET A 142 11.24 7.76 4.14
N SER A 143 10.59 8.92 4.05
CA SER A 143 9.43 9.26 4.90
C SER A 143 8.22 8.37 4.62
N VAL A 144 8.08 7.91 3.37
CA VAL A 144 7.02 6.96 2.96
C VAL A 144 7.19 5.58 3.60
N VAL A 145 8.41 5.21 3.96
CA VAL A 145 8.75 3.88 4.49
C VAL A 145 8.99 3.89 6.00
N ILE A 146 9.77 4.84 6.48
CA ILE A 146 10.14 4.92 7.90
C ILE A 146 8.90 5.18 8.76
N GLY A 147 8.03 6.08 8.32
CA GLY A 147 6.81 6.39 9.06
C GLY A 147 5.94 5.15 9.32
N PRO A 148 5.43 4.49 8.27
CA PRO A 148 4.64 3.27 8.42
C PRO A 148 5.38 2.10 9.07
N GLY A 149 6.70 2.04 8.94
CA GLY A 149 7.51 0.97 9.54
C GLY A 149 7.65 1.09 11.05
N ILE A 150 7.75 2.31 11.58
CA ILE A 150 7.89 2.58 13.02
C ILE A 150 6.52 2.72 13.70
N ALA A 151 5.51 3.19 12.99
CA ALA A 151 4.20 3.51 13.56
C ALA A 151 3.53 2.32 14.28
N PRO A 152 3.54 1.07 13.76
CA PRO A 152 2.97 -0.07 14.47
C PRO A 152 3.66 -0.36 15.81
N ALA A 153 5.00 -0.29 15.85
CA ALA A 153 5.75 -0.54 17.09
C ALA A 153 5.45 0.51 18.18
N LEU A 154 5.45 1.79 17.80
CA LEU A 154 5.09 2.88 18.71
C LEU A 154 3.61 2.80 19.11
N GLY A 155 2.73 2.50 18.15
CA GLY A 155 1.30 2.39 18.39
C GLY A 155 0.94 1.21 19.28
N GLY A 156 1.58 0.06 19.08
CA GLY A 156 1.42 -1.13 19.92
C GLY A 156 1.84 -0.85 21.36
N TYR A 157 3.02 -0.30 21.57
CA TYR A 157 3.49 0.10 22.89
C TYR A 157 2.52 1.07 23.60
N MET A 158 2.07 2.11 22.88
CA MET A 158 1.11 3.08 23.41
C MET A 158 -0.27 2.46 23.71
N ALA A 159 -0.70 1.51 22.90
CA ALA A 159 -1.96 0.81 23.09
C ALA A 159 -1.93 -0.11 24.32
N GLU A 160 -0.82 -0.82 24.53
CA GLU A 160 -0.62 -1.72 25.67
C GLU A 160 -0.49 -0.96 27.00
N GLU A 161 0.38 0.07 27.06
CA GLU A 161 0.70 0.79 28.30
C GLU A 161 -0.40 1.78 28.73
N TYR A 162 -1.10 2.39 27.77
CA TYR A 162 -2.07 3.43 28.09
C TYR A 162 -3.48 3.08 27.60
N SER A 163 -3.71 3.11 26.29
CA SER A 163 -5.00 2.80 25.65
C SER A 163 -4.85 2.87 24.13
N TRP A 164 -5.68 2.15 23.41
CA TRP A 164 -5.80 2.23 21.95
C TRP A 164 -5.98 3.67 21.40
N ARG A 165 -6.56 4.58 22.19
CA ARG A 165 -6.76 5.99 21.84
C ARG A 165 -5.44 6.73 21.59
N TRP A 166 -4.37 6.33 22.27
CA TRP A 166 -3.05 6.93 22.12
C TRP A 166 -2.42 6.67 20.77
N THR A 167 -2.87 5.65 20.02
CA THR A 167 -2.45 5.44 18.63
C THR A 167 -2.85 6.62 17.74
N PHE A 168 -3.97 7.27 18.03
CA PHE A 168 -4.39 8.50 17.33
C PHE A 168 -3.73 9.75 17.91
N TYR A 169 -3.62 9.86 19.24
CA TYR A 169 -2.98 11.01 19.88
C TYR A 169 -1.50 11.16 19.46
N LEU A 170 -0.79 10.07 19.25
CA LEU A 170 0.59 10.05 18.77
C LEU A 170 0.78 10.81 17.43
N LEU A 171 -0.23 10.80 16.57
CA LEU A 171 -0.18 11.44 15.26
C LEU A 171 -0.40 12.97 15.33
N LEU A 172 -1.04 13.49 16.39
CA LEU A 172 -1.41 14.90 16.49
C LEU A 172 -0.21 15.86 16.55
N PRO A 173 0.82 15.63 17.38
CA PRO A 173 1.98 16.52 17.38
C PRO A 173 2.65 16.64 16.01
N VAL A 174 2.76 15.50 15.30
CA VAL A 174 3.38 15.43 13.98
C VAL A 174 2.50 16.14 12.94
N SER A 175 1.17 15.95 12.99
CA SER A 175 0.25 16.62 12.07
C SER A 175 0.17 18.12 12.30
N LEU A 176 0.25 18.58 13.56
CA LEU A 176 0.31 20.02 13.89
C LEU A 176 1.63 20.64 13.43
N ALA A 177 2.76 19.96 13.63
CA ALA A 177 4.04 20.40 13.10
C ALA A 177 4.02 20.49 11.57
N ALA A 178 3.41 19.51 10.89
CA ALA A 178 3.20 19.55 9.45
C ALA A 178 2.33 20.73 9.03
N LEU A 179 1.24 21.02 9.76
CA LEU A 179 0.36 22.15 9.49
C LEU A 179 1.09 23.50 9.63
N ILE A 180 1.85 23.69 10.71
CA ILE A 180 2.67 24.88 10.93
C ILE A 180 3.68 25.02 9.79
N GLY A 181 4.34 23.93 9.39
CA GLY A 181 5.26 23.93 8.26
C GLY A 181 4.60 24.34 6.94
N VAL A 182 3.39 23.85 6.65
CA VAL A 182 2.64 24.23 5.45
C VAL A 182 2.24 25.72 5.49
N LEU A 183 1.76 26.20 6.63
CA LEU A 183 1.36 27.60 6.81
C LEU A 183 2.53 28.58 6.64
N ALA A 184 3.72 28.20 7.18
CA ALA A 184 4.89 29.07 7.20
C ALA A 184 5.69 29.07 5.89
N PHE A 185 5.81 27.90 5.22
CA PHE A 185 6.82 27.72 4.18
C PHE A 185 6.25 27.40 2.80
N ILE A 186 4.99 26.94 2.68
CA ILE A 186 4.41 26.64 1.38
C ILE A 186 3.73 27.88 0.82
N ARG A 187 4.15 28.30 -0.37
CA ARG A 187 3.58 29.46 -1.08
C ARG A 187 2.44 29.04 -2.00
N GLU A 188 1.51 29.95 -2.26
CA GLU A 188 0.43 29.77 -3.24
C GLU A 188 1.03 29.76 -4.66
N SER A 189 0.66 28.76 -5.45
CA SER A 189 0.92 28.78 -6.90
C SER A 189 -0.22 29.52 -7.59
N ASN A 190 0.11 30.57 -8.34
CA ASN A 190 -0.88 31.43 -9.03
C ASN A 190 -1.52 30.78 -10.27
N ASP A 191 -1.32 29.50 -10.52
CA ASP A 191 -1.79 28.80 -11.73
C ASP A 191 -3.19 28.19 -11.61
N ALA A 192 -4.01 28.66 -10.68
CA ALA A 192 -5.38 28.16 -10.49
C ALA A 192 -6.26 28.51 -11.71
N LYS A 193 -6.34 27.59 -12.67
CA LYS A 193 -7.33 27.66 -13.75
C LYS A 193 -8.60 26.97 -13.30
N VAL A 194 -9.67 27.72 -13.14
CA VAL A 194 -10.99 27.22 -12.74
C VAL A 194 -11.51 26.24 -13.79
N SER A 195 -11.40 24.95 -13.51
CA SER A 195 -12.05 23.89 -14.27
C SER A 195 -13.36 23.50 -13.57
N LYS A 196 -14.46 23.40 -14.31
CA LYS A 196 -15.72 22.86 -13.76
C LYS A 196 -15.53 21.39 -13.49
N LEU A 197 -15.92 20.92 -12.28
CA LEU A 197 -15.87 19.48 -11.94
C LEU A 197 -16.90 18.74 -12.80
N ASN A 198 -16.48 17.67 -13.42
CA ASN A 198 -17.41 16.72 -14.05
C ASN A 198 -17.99 15.81 -12.97
N TRP A 199 -19.12 16.23 -12.40
CA TRP A 199 -19.78 15.48 -11.33
C TRP A 199 -20.19 14.08 -11.75
N THR A 200 -20.69 13.92 -12.99
CA THR A 200 -21.08 12.60 -13.49
C THR A 200 -19.90 11.62 -13.55
N GLY A 201 -18.78 12.07 -14.11
CA GLY A 201 -17.56 11.26 -14.17
C GLY A 201 -17.01 10.96 -12.78
N PHE A 202 -17.01 11.97 -11.88
CA PHE A 202 -16.52 11.78 -10.50
C PHE A 202 -17.40 10.79 -9.71
N ILE A 203 -18.72 10.95 -9.73
CA ILE A 203 -19.65 10.06 -9.01
C ILE A 203 -19.56 8.63 -9.55
N ALA A 204 -19.55 8.46 -10.88
CA ALA A 204 -19.43 7.15 -11.50
C ALA A 204 -18.12 6.46 -11.10
N LEU A 205 -16.98 7.18 -11.14
CA LEU A 205 -15.70 6.65 -10.69
C LEU A 205 -15.73 6.32 -9.19
N SER A 206 -16.30 7.20 -8.37
CA SER A 206 -16.37 7.02 -6.90
C SER A 206 -17.16 5.76 -6.54
N ILE A 207 -18.31 5.52 -7.19
CA ILE A 207 -19.10 4.31 -6.98
C ILE A 207 -18.30 3.08 -7.43
N ALA A 208 -17.71 3.12 -8.63
CA ALA A 208 -16.91 2.01 -9.15
C ALA A 208 -15.76 1.66 -8.20
N VAL A 209 -15.01 2.67 -7.75
CA VAL A 209 -13.89 2.54 -6.81
C VAL A 209 -14.33 1.96 -5.47
N THR A 210 -15.45 2.44 -4.93
CA THR A 210 -16.01 1.96 -3.66
C THR A 210 -16.43 0.50 -3.77
N CYS A 211 -17.20 0.14 -4.79
CA CYS A 211 -17.62 -1.24 -5.00
C CYS A 211 -16.42 -2.17 -5.18
N PHE A 212 -15.42 -1.73 -5.96
CA PHE A 212 -14.22 -2.51 -6.21
C PHE A 212 -13.41 -2.74 -4.92
N GLN A 213 -13.21 -1.70 -4.10
CA GLN A 213 -12.47 -1.82 -2.84
C GLN A 213 -13.20 -2.74 -1.86
N ILE A 214 -14.53 -2.64 -1.76
CA ILE A 214 -15.32 -3.51 -0.87
C ILE A 214 -15.27 -4.97 -1.35
N ILE A 215 -15.36 -5.21 -2.66
CA ILE A 215 -15.25 -6.57 -3.22
C ILE A 215 -13.88 -7.18 -2.89
N LEU A 216 -12.79 -6.42 -3.05
CA LEU A 216 -11.45 -6.92 -2.76
C LEU A 216 -11.22 -7.17 -1.26
N ASP A 217 -11.76 -6.30 -0.40
CA ASP A 217 -11.55 -6.37 1.04
C ASP A 217 -12.44 -7.41 1.73
N ARG A 218 -13.65 -7.62 1.20
CA ARG A 218 -14.69 -8.48 1.79
C ARG A 218 -14.97 -9.75 1.02
N GLY A 219 -14.52 -9.84 -0.23
CA GLY A 219 -14.83 -10.95 -1.13
C GLY A 219 -14.56 -12.30 -0.51
N GLU A 220 -13.40 -12.44 0.11
CA GLU A 220 -12.96 -13.67 0.77
C GLU A 220 -13.90 -14.09 1.91
N ARG A 221 -14.24 -13.16 2.80
CA ARG A 221 -15.10 -13.44 3.97
C ARG A 221 -16.54 -13.75 3.61
N LEU A 222 -16.96 -13.35 2.42
CA LEU A 222 -18.33 -13.48 1.92
C LEU A 222 -18.45 -14.50 0.77
N ASP A 223 -17.46 -15.38 0.63
CA ASP A 223 -17.41 -16.41 -0.41
C ASP A 223 -17.56 -15.86 -1.84
N TRP A 224 -16.98 -14.66 -2.08
CA TRP A 224 -16.92 -14.02 -3.39
C TRP A 224 -18.30 -13.94 -4.08
N PHE A 225 -18.39 -14.39 -5.33
CA PHE A 225 -19.60 -14.29 -6.16
C PHE A 225 -20.71 -15.29 -5.79
N GLU A 226 -20.52 -16.15 -4.80
CA GLU A 226 -21.59 -16.98 -4.21
C GLU A 226 -22.52 -16.13 -3.35
N ASN A 227 -22.00 -15.02 -2.79
CA ASN A 227 -22.79 -14.07 -2.03
C ASN A 227 -23.50 -13.07 -2.94
N THR A 228 -24.84 -12.98 -2.81
CA THR A 228 -25.67 -12.04 -3.59
C THR A 228 -25.24 -10.59 -3.42
N GLY A 229 -24.77 -10.19 -2.23
CA GLY A 229 -24.28 -8.82 -1.99
C GLY A 229 -23.05 -8.48 -2.82
N ILE A 230 -22.06 -9.39 -2.88
CA ILE A 230 -20.85 -9.22 -3.70
C ILE A 230 -21.21 -9.21 -5.19
N LEU A 231 -22.15 -10.07 -5.62
CA LEU A 231 -22.61 -10.10 -7.01
C LEU A 231 -23.28 -8.77 -7.40
N VAL A 232 -24.14 -8.21 -6.55
CA VAL A 232 -24.75 -6.88 -6.77
C VAL A 232 -23.68 -5.80 -6.85
N LEU A 233 -22.70 -5.79 -5.93
CA LEU A 233 -21.58 -4.85 -5.99
C LEU A 233 -20.79 -4.99 -7.29
N GLY A 234 -20.60 -6.22 -7.80
CA GLY A 234 -19.95 -6.48 -9.09
C GLY A 234 -20.71 -5.89 -10.27
N ILE A 235 -22.03 -6.05 -10.30
CA ILE A 235 -22.88 -5.44 -11.32
C ILE A 235 -22.82 -3.91 -11.26
N VAL A 236 -22.94 -3.33 -10.08
CA VAL A 236 -22.85 -1.88 -9.86
C VAL A 236 -21.47 -1.36 -10.26
N LEU A 237 -20.41 -2.08 -9.95
CA LEU A 237 -19.03 -1.78 -10.37
C LEU A 237 -18.93 -1.68 -11.90
N LEU A 238 -19.37 -2.74 -12.61
CA LEU A 238 -19.27 -2.79 -14.08
C LEU A 238 -20.10 -1.67 -14.75
N PHE A 239 -21.31 -1.45 -14.25
CA PHE A 239 -22.17 -0.39 -14.76
C PHE A 239 -21.59 1.01 -14.50
N SER A 240 -21.10 1.26 -13.29
CA SER A 240 -20.50 2.56 -12.94
C SER A 240 -19.20 2.81 -13.70
N PHE A 241 -18.39 1.76 -13.90
CA PHE A 241 -17.18 1.85 -14.71
C PHE A 241 -17.49 2.13 -16.18
N TYR A 242 -18.51 1.48 -16.73
CA TYR A 242 -19.02 1.77 -18.08
C TYR A 242 -19.47 3.23 -18.21
N LEU A 243 -20.27 3.73 -17.27
CA LEU A 243 -20.70 5.13 -17.26
C LEU A 243 -19.53 6.10 -17.17
N PHE A 244 -18.54 5.80 -16.33
CA PHE A 244 -17.32 6.59 -16.21
C PHE A 244 -16.54 6.63 -17.53
N PHE A 245 -16.37 5.47 -18.18
CA PHE A 245 -15.66 5.36 -19.45
C PHE A 245 -16.35 6.12 -20.56
N MET A 246 -17.67 5.94 -20.71
CA MET A 246 -18.48 6.69 -21.69
C MET A 246 -18.43 8.20 -21.42
N ASN A 247 -18.57 8.63 -20.18
CA ASN A 247 -18.43 10.03 -19.82
C ASN A 247 -17.03 10.58 -20.15
N SER A 248 -15.97 9.80 -19.93
CA SER A 248 -14.61 10.23 -20.24
C SER A 248 -14.35 10.38 -21.75
N LEU A 249 -15.02 9.60 -22.59
CA LEU A 249 -14.89 9.68 -24.06
C LEU A 249 -15.73 10.83 -24.67
N TYR A 250 -16.94 11.04 -24.19
CA TYR A 250 -17.89 11.95 -24.83
C TYR A 250 -18.01 13.33 -24.15
N SER A 251 -17.51 13.47 -22.92
CA SER A 251 -17.60 14.76 -22.21
C SER A 251 -16.58 15.77 -22.75
N LYS A 252 -17.01 17.02 -22.90
CA LYS A 252 -16.12 18.17 -23.24
C LYS A 252 -15.09 18.45 -22.13
N ASN A 253 -15.42 18.15 -20.88
CA ASN A 253 -14.56 18.30 -19.71
C ASN A 253 -14.50 16.97 -18.93
N PRO A 254 -13.75 15.98 -19.38
CA PRO A 254 -13.65 14.69 -18.70
C PRO A 254 -13.01 14.87 -17.32
N PHE A 255 -13.46 14.04 -16.36
CA PHE A 255 -12.90 14.08 -14.99
C PHE A 255 -11.42 13.72 -14.97
N ILE A 256 -11.03 12.65 -15.69
CA ILE A 256 -9.63 12.33 -15.95
C ILE A 256 -9.31 12.80 -17.37
N LYS A 257 -8.30 13.63 -17.50
CA LYS A 257 -7.89 14.20 -18.79
C LYS A 257 -7.23 13.10 -19.65
N PRO A 258 -7.77 12.74 -20.83
CA PRO A 258 -7.19 11.72 -21.70
C PRO A 258 -5.76 12.05 -22.14
N GLN A 259 -5.38 13.34 -22.08
CA GLN A 259 -4.04 13.83 -22.39
C GLN A 259 -2.94 13.19 -21.51
N LEU A 260 -3.29 12.72 -20.31
CA LEU A 260 -2.38 11.99 -19.44
C LEU A 260 -1.90 10.67 -20.08
N PHE A 261 -2.79 9.98 -20.76
CA PHE A 261 -2.51 8.67 -21.38
C PHE A 261 -1.84 8.77 -22.74
N THR A 262 -1.81 9.97 -23.37
CA THR A 262 -1.08 10.17 -24.63
C THR A 262 0.43 10.23 -24.42
N ASP A 263 0.87 10.48 -23.19
CA ASP A 263 2.29 10.43 -22.83
C ASP A 263 2.72 8.97 -22.60
N ARG A 264 3.60 8.48 -23.47
CA ARG A 264 4.07 7.09 -23.44
C ARG A 264 4.79 6.75 -22.13
N ASN A 265 5.63 7.66 -21.64
CA ASN A 265 6.38 7.40 -20.39
C ASN A 265 5.45 7.40 -19.19
N PHE A 266 4.44 8.27 -19.17
CA PHE A 266 3.43 8.27 -18.11
C PHE A 266 2.60 6.98 -18.13
N SER A 267 2.11 6.53 -19.30
CA SER A 267 1.31 5.31 -19.42
C SER A 267 2.09 4.06 -19.03
N LEU A 268 3.35 3.94 -19.47
CA LEU A 268 4.23 2.84 -19.03
C LEU A 268 4.56 2.95 -17.52
N GLY A 269 4.75 4.17 -17.03
CA GLY A 269 4.95 4.43 -15.60
C GLY A 269 3.76 4.01 -14.75
N LEU A 270 2.53 4.20 -15.23
CA LEU A 270 1.32 3.70 -14.56
C LEU A 270 1.29 2.16 -14.51
N PHE A 271 1.68 1.49 -15.57
CA PHE A 271 1.80 0.04 -15.56
C PHE A 271 2.83 -0.44 -14.50
N PHE A 272 4.01 0.16 -14.49
CA PHE A 272 5.04 -0.22 -13.51
C PHE A 272 4.72 0.20 -12.08
N VAL A 273 3.98 1.29 -11.86
CA VAL A 273 3.52 1.64 -10.50
C VAL A 273 2.44 0.70 -9.99
N PHE A 274 1.60 0.17 -10.88
CA PHE A 274 0.67 -0.91 -10.54
C PHE A 274 1.44 -2.13 -10.02
N ILE A 275 2.46 -2.57 -10.76
CA ILE A 275 3.35 -3.68 -10.36
C ILE A 275 4.10 -3.35 -9.06
N TYR A 276 4.60 -2.12 -8.92
CA TYR A 276 5.22 -1.69 -7.67
C TYR A 276 4.26 -1.82 -6.48
N GLY A 277 3.00 -1.39 -6.66
CA GLY A 277 1.96 -1.57 -5.65
C GLY A 277 1.76 -3.03 -5.28
N MET A 278 1.63 -3.91 -6.28
CA MET A 278 1.54 -5.36 -6.09
C MET A 278 2.67 -5.89 -5.21
N LEU A 279 3.91 -5.54 -5.54
CA LEU A 279 5.11 -6.13 -4.93
C LEU A 279 5.49 -5.49 -3.59
N ASN A 280 5.16 -4.23 -3.36
CA ASN A 280 5.58 -3.53 -2.15
C ASN A 280 4.76 -3.90 -0.91
N VAL A 281 3.44 -4.05 -1.04
CA VAL A 281 2.56 -4.22 0.14
C VAL A 281 2.29 -5.69 0.46
N THR A 282 2.20 -6.57 -0.54
CA THR A 282 1.84 -7.98 -0.35
C THR A 282 2.64 -8.71 0.73
N PRO A 283 3.99 -8.62 0.79
CA PRO A 283 4.74 -9.31 1.83
C PRO A 283 4.52 -8.76 3.23
N THR A 284 4.13 -7.49 3.37
CA THR A 284 3.82 -6.89 4.68
C THR A 284 2.50 -7.41 5.26
N VAL A 285 1.69 -8.05 4.44
CA VAL A 285 0.43 -8.67 4.86
C VAL A 285 0.60 -10.18 5.05
N LEU A 286 1.17 -10.86 4.05
CA LEU A 286 1.25 -12.33 4.05
C LEU A 286 2.32 -12.88 5.00
N LEU A 287 3.49 -12.24 5.06
CA LEU A 287 4.61 -12.76 5.84
C LEU A 287 4.33 -12.77 7.35
N PRO A 288 3.81 -11.71 7.97
CA PRO A 288 3.46 -11.73 9.39
C PRO A 288 2.48 -12.86 9.74
N THR A 289 1.39 -13.01 8.98
CA THR A 289 0.39 -14.04 9.23
C THR A 289 0.98 -15.45 9.14
N MET A 290 1.81 -15.71 8.11
CA MET A 290 2.50 -16.98 7.98
C MET A 290 3.44 -17.26 9.15
N LEU A 291 4.24 -16.29 9.55
CA LEU A 291 5.24 -16.45 10.62
C LEU A 291 4.59 -16.60 12.00
N GLN A 292 3.49 -15.89 12.26
CA GLN A 292 2.79 -15.95 13.53
C GLN A 292 2.00 -17.24 13.69
N ASP A 293 1.17 -17.57 12.70
CA ASP A 293 0.19 -18.65 12.83
C ASP A 293 0.77 -20.04 12.55
N TYR A 294 1.82 -20.15 11.69
CA TYR A 294 2.33 -21.45 11.21
C TYR A 294 3.80 -21.72 11.54
N VAL A 295 4.59 -20.68 11.84
CA VAL A 295 5.98 -20.83 12.31
C VAL A 295 6.07 -20.60 13.83
N GLY A 296 5.09 -19.88 14.41
CA GLY A 296 5.02 -19.61 15.86
C GLY A 296 5.97 -18.51 16.33
N TYR A 297 6.33 -17.55 15.46
CA TYR A 297 7.18 -16.44 15.86
C TYR A 297 6.43 -15.43 16.72
N PRO A 298 7.06 -14.90 17.78
CA PRO A 298 6.50 -13.80 18.55
C PRO A 298 6.46 -12.49 17.73
N ASP A 299 5.55 -11.60 18.09
CA ASP A 299 5.35 -10.31 17.40
C ASP A 299 6.62 -9.47 17.34
N SER A 300 7.51 -9.58 18.34
CA SER A 300 8.81 -8.89 18.38
C SER A 300 9.73 -9.31 17.22
N ASP A 301 9.80 -10.61 16.89
CA ASP A 301 10.62 -11.13 15.81
C ASP A 301 10.05 -10.76 14.45
N ILE A 302 8.73 -10.80 14.31
CA ILE A 302 8.01 -10.33 13.11
C ILE A 302 8.27 -8.84 12.89
N GLY A 303 8.19 -8.05 13.96
CA GLY A 303 8.51 -6.61 13.93
C GLY A 303 9.96 -6.36 13.49
N PHE A 304 10.91 -7.15 14.00
CA PHE A 304 12.32 -7.08 13.60
C PHE A 304 12.52 -7.40 12.11
N ILE A 305 11.87 -8.46 11.59
CA ILE A 305 11.93 -8.84 10.17
C ILE A 305 11.42 -7.70 9.27
N LEU A 306 10.28 -7.09 9.62
CA LEU A 306 9.73 -5.96 8.87
C LEU A 306 10.61 -4.70 8.95
N ALA A 307 11.26 -4.48 10.10
CA ALA A 307 12.24 -3.41 10.26
C ALA A 307 13.46 -3.64 9.35
N MET A 308 13.99 -4.87 9.28
CA MET A 308 15.11 -5.21 8.39
C MET A 308 14.75 -5.03 6.91
N ARG A 309 13.51 -5.34 6.52
CA ARG A 309 13.00 -5.01 5.17
C ARG A 309 13.06 -3.48 4.91
N SER A 310 12.68 -2.68 5.90
CA SER A 310 12.74 -1.21 5.79
C SER A 310 14.17 -0.70 5.65
N VAL A 311 15.14 -1.34 6.32
CA VAL A 311 16.59 -1.08 6.11
C VAL A 311 16.97 -1.37 4.65
N GLY A 312 16.49 -2.46 4.06
CA GLY A 312 16.69 -2.76 2.65
C GLY A 312 16.17 -1.66 1.73
N ILE A 313 14.94 -1.17 1.96
CA ILE A 313 14.35 -0.06 1.18
C ILE A 313 15.21 1.21 1.30
N PHE A 314 15.66 1.52 2.52
CA PHE A 314 16.55 2.66 2.78
C PHE A 314 17.85 2.56 1.97
N LEU A 315 18.50 1.40 1.98
CA LEU A 315 19.71 1.16 1.17
C LEU A 315 19.42 1.32 -0.33
N GLY A 316 18.28 0.81 -0.80
CA GLY A 316 17.83 1.00 -2.17
C GLY A 316 17.69 2.48 -2.53
N PHE A 317 17.11 3.30 -1.66
CA PHE A 317 16.98 4.75 -1.87
C PHE A 317 18.32 5.50 -1.88
N LEU A 318 19.33 5.02 -1.16
CA LEU A 318 20.67 5.61 -1.21
C LEU A 318 21.40 5.30 -2.54
N VAL A 319 21.18 4.11 -3.08
CA VAL A 319 21.87 3.62 -4.29
C VAL A 319 21.14 4.07 -5.57
N ALA A 320 19.80 4.06 -5.58
CA ALA A 320 18.98 4.33 -6.75
C ALA A 320 19.29 5.66 -7.48
N PRO A 321 19.54 6.81 -6.80
CA PRO A 321 19.87 8.06 -7.49
C PRO A 321 21.16 7.97 -8.29
N ARG A 322 22.17 7.19 -7.80
CA ARG A 322 23.44 7.01 -8.50
C ARG A 322 23.28 6.09 -9.72
N LEU A 323 22.59 4.97 -9.54
CA LEU A 323 22.33 4.02 -10.63
C LEU A 323 21.44 4.63 -11.72
N SER A 324 20.43 5.42 -11.34
CA SER A 324 19.50 6.07 -12.28
C SER A 324 20.18 7.09 -13.19
N LYS A 325 21.37 7.62 -12.83
CA LYS A 325 22.17 8.50 -13.70
C LYS A 325 22.74 7.75 -14.91
N ILE A 326 23.08 6.47 -14.76
CA ILE A 326 23.60 5.63 -15.84
C ILE A 326 22.43 5.29 -16.78
N ASP A 327 21.43 4.61 -16.28
CA ASP A 327 20.18 4.30 -16.97
C ASP A 327 19.09 3.93 -15.97
N PRO A 328 17.96 4.67 -15.90
CA PRO A 328 16.86 4.35 -15.00
C PRO A 328 16.26 2.96 -15.23
N ARG A 329 16.33 2.42 -16.46
CA ARG A 329 15.82 1.09 -16.80
C ARG A 329 16.61 -0.03 -16.12
N TYR A 330 17.95 0.07 -16.11
CA TYR A 330 18.78 -0.92 -15.42
C TYR A 330 18.54 -0.91 -13.91
N CYS A 331 18.37 0.29 -13.32
CA CYS A 331 18.04 0.39 -11.92
C CYS A 331 16.69 -0.29 -11.59
N MET A 332 15.66 -0.05 -12.43
CA MET A 332 14.36 -0.70 -12.29
C MET A 332 14.44 -2.21 -12.50
N ALA A 333 15.21 -2.67 -13.50
CA ALA A 333 15.40 -4.10 -13.77
C ALA A 333 16.09 -4.81 -12.60
N LEU A 334 17.16 -4.21 -12.04
CA LEU A 334 17.83 -4.74 -10.85
C LEU A 334 16.90 -4.78 -9.64
N GLY A 335 16.05 -3.75 -9.48
CA GLY A 335 15.04 -3.72 -8.43
C GLY A 335 14.05 -4.87 -8.56
N LEU A 336 13.45 -5.05 -9.74
CA LEU A 336 12.52 -6.15 -10.01
C LEU A 336 13.18 -7.52 -9.88
N PHE A 337 14.42 -7.67 -10.32
CA PHE A 337 15.18 -8.91 -10.21
C PHE A 337 15.46 -9.26 -8.74
N ALA A 338 15.87 -8.30 -7.92
CA ALA A 338 16.08 -8.51 -6.49
C ALA A 338 14.78 -8.93 -5.77
N ILE A 339 13.64 -8.30 -6.12
CA ILE A 339 12.32 -8.69 -5.62
C ILE A 339 11.96 -10.10 -6.09
N GLY A 340 12.20 -10.43 -7.36
CA GLY A 340 11.92 -11.76 -7.90
C GLY A 340 12.74 -12.85 -7.20
N ILE A 341 14.04 -12.64 -6.99
CA ILE A 341 14.89 -13.56 -6.23
C ILE A 341 14.36 -13.72 -4.80
N SER A 342 14.00 -12.62 -4.12
CA SER A 342 13.46 -12.71 -2.77
C SER A 342 12.19 -13.56 -2.71
N GLY A 343 11.32 -13.47 -3.73
CA GLY A 343 10.13 -14.30 -3.85
C GLY A 343 10.44 -15.77 -4.07
N ILE A 344 11.41 -16.10 -4.95
CA ILE A 344 11.86 -17.48 -5.17
C ILE A 344 12.45 -18.07 -3.88
N VAL A 345 13.27 -17.30 -3.17
CA VAL A 345 13.85 -17.75 -1.89
C VAL A 345 12.76 -17.90 -0.83
N SER A 346 11.78 -17.00 -0.77
CA SER A 346 10.65 -17.13 0.15
C SER A 346 9.80 -18.39 -0.14
N ALA A 347 9.74 -18.83 -1.39
CA ALA A 347 9.06 -20.07 -1.77
C ALA A 347 9.78 -21.37 -1.27
N THR A 348 10.98 -21.24 -0.71
CA THR A 348 11.72 -22.37 -0.07
C THR A 348 11.61 -22.35 1.46
N PHE A 349 10.79 -21.49 2.05
CA PHE A 349 10.60 -21.43 3.49
C PHE A 349 9.97 -22.72 4.03
N ASN A 350 10.23 -23.02 5.29
CA ASN A 350 9.67 -24.15 6.02
C ASN A 350 9.36 -23.77 7.47
N SER A 351 8.76 -24.62 8.23
CA SER A 351 8.40 -24.37 9.64
C SER A 351 9.60 -24.18 10.58
N GLN A 352 10.82 -24.58 10.16
CA GLN A 352 12.05 -24.45 10.96
C GLN A 352 12.94 -23.29 10.50
N ILE A 353 12.41 -22.35 9.72
CA ILE A 353 13.17 -21.22 9.21
C ILE A 353 13.66 -20.34 10.36
N THR A 354 14.82 -19.69 10.21
CA THR A 354 15.39 -18.81 11.22
C THR A 354 15.03 -17.35 10.98
N VAL A 355 14.81 -16.56 12.05
CA VAL A 355 14.55 -15.10 11.99
C VAL A 355 15.61 -14.38 11.15
N PHE A 356 16.88 -14.79 11.30
CA PHE A 356 17.98 -14.20 10.54
C PHE A 356 17.84 -14.41 9.04
N PHE A 357 17.48 -15.61 8.59
CA PHE A 357 17.33 -15.89 7.16
C PHE A 357 16.16 -15.13 6.54
N VAL A 358 14.99 -15.09 7.21
CA VAL A 358 13.83 -14.33 6.76
C VAL A 358 14.16 -12.84 6.69
N SER A 359 14.90 -12.33 7.68
CA SER A 359 15.33 -10.92 7.72
C SER A 359 16.20 -10.55 6.52
N TRP A 360 17.16 -11.40 6.14
CA TRP A 360 18.01 -11.18 4.96
C TRP A 360 17.21 -11.17 3.65
N VAL A 361 16.27 -12.11 3.52
CA VAL A 361 15.33 -12.10 2.36
C VAL A 361 14.52 -10.83 2.35
N GLY A 362 14.06 -10.35 3.52
CA GLY A 362 13.39 -9.08 3.67
C GLY A 362 14.25 -7.88 3.26
N VAL A 363 15.53 -7.84 3.65
CA VAL A 363 16.49 -6.80 3.21
C VAL A 363 16.63 -6.80 1.69
N LEU A 364 16.79 -7.96 1.06
CA LEU A 364 16.91 -8.08 -0.40
C LEU A 364 15.65 -7.57 -1.11
N GLN A 365 14.48 -7.94 -0.62
CA GLN A 365 13.20 -7.48 -1.13
C GLN A 365 13.04 -5.96 -0.99
N GLY A 366 13.35 -5.43 0.20
CA GLY A 366 13.33 -4.01 0.48
C GLY A 366 14.25 -3.22 -0.44
N LEU A 367 15.48 -3.69 -0.61
CA LEU A 367 16.45 -3.09 -1.54
C LEU A 367 15.89 -3.02 -2.96
N GLY A 368 15.26 -4.10 -3.44
CA GLY A 368 14.59 -4.11 -4.73
C GLY A 368 13.48 -3.07 -4.85
N CYS A 369 12.63 -2.93 -3.82
CA CYS A 369 11.59 -1.90 -3.78
C CYS A 369 12.17 -0.48 -3.81
N GLY A 370 13.25 -0.22 -3.06
CA GLY A 370 13.94 1.07 -3.07
C GLY A 370 14.57 1.41 -4.42
N LEU A 371 15.21 0.43 -5.06
CA LEU A 371 15.81 0.60 -6.39
C LEU A 371 14.75 0.87 -7.46
N LEU A 372 13.55 0.32 -7.33
CA LEU A 372 12.47 0.48 -8.31
C LEU A 372 11.76 1.83 -8.19
N TRP A 373 11.47 2.32 -6.99
CA TRP A 373 10.61 3.47 -6.74
C TRP A 373 11.11 4.79 -7.32
N ILE A 374 12.40 5.12 -7.08
CA ILE A 374 12.95 6.42 -7.49
C ILE A 374 12.98 6.55 -9.01
N PRO A 375 13.63 5.64 -9.78
CA PRO A 375 13.66 5.77 -11.24
C PRO A 375 12.26 5.67 -11.85
N LEU A 376 11.36 4.86 -11.30
CA LEU A 376 9.98 4.77 -11.73
C LEU A 376 9.29 6.13 -11.64
N SER A 377 9.35 6.80 -10.49
CA SER A 377 8.76 8.13 -10.31
C SER A 377 9.38 9.16 -11.25
N LEU A 378 10.71 9.15 -11.41
CA LEU A 378 11.42 10.09 -12.27
C LEU A 378 11.01 9.92 -13.73
N VAL A 379 10.98 8.70 -14.24
CA VAL A 379 10.64 8.41 -15.65
C VAL A 379 9.17 8.71 -15.93
N THR A 380 8.28 8.37 -15.02
CA THR A 380 6.84 8.59 -15.17
C THR A 380 6.49 10.07 -15.32
N PHE A 381 7.12 10.93 -14.53
CA PHE A 381 6.83 12.37 -14.53
C PHE A 381 7.80 13.22 -15.36
N ALA A 382 8.78 12.62 -16.02
CA ALA A 382 9.81 13.35 -16.77
C ALA A 382 9.25 14.19 -17.93
N THR A 383 8.22 13.69 -18.61
CA THR A 383 7.61 14.30 -19.79
C THR A 383 6.29 14.98 -19.52
N LEU A 384 5.76 14.84 -18.30
CA LEU A 384 4.47 15.39 -17.93
C LEU A 384 4.54 16.91 -17.76
N ARG A 385 3.53 17.63 -18.28
CA ARG A 385 3.41 19.09 -18.13
C ARG A 385 3.14 19.48 -16.69
N GLU A 386 3.67 20.62 -16.24
CA GLU A 386 3.51 21.09 -14.85
C GLU A 386 2.02 21.22 -14.43
N ASN A 387 1.15 21.67 -15.36
CA ASN A 387 -0.30 21.81 -15.10
C ASN A 387 -1.07 20.47 -14.97
N LEU A 388 -0.45 19.35 -15.35
CA LEU A 388 -1.03 18.01 -15.19
C LEU A 388 -0.37 17.23 -14.04
N MET A 389 0.61 17.82 -13.35
CA MET A 389 1.40 17.12 -12.34
C MET A 389 0.54 16.62 -11.17
N ALA A 390 -0.38 17.46 -10.67
CA ALA A 390 -1.27 17.09 -9.57
C ALA A 390 -2.26 15.98 -9.96
N ASP A 391 -2.86 16.06 -11.16
CA ASP A 391 -3.73 15.02 -11.70
C ASP A 391 -2.94 13.71 -11.91
N GLY A 392 -1.74 13.83 -12.48
CA GLY A 392 -0.84 12.71 -12.75
C GLY A 392 -0.38 11.99 -11.48
N THR A 393 0.04 12.73 -10.44
CA THR A 393 0.46 12.14 -9.16
C THR A 393 -0.71 11.49 -8.43
N ALA A 394 -1.90 12.09 -8.46
CA ALA A 394 -3.10 11.51 -7.88
C ALA A 394 -3.45 10.16 -8.54
N PHE A 395 -3.44 10.13 -9.88
CA PHE A 395 -3.72 8.91 -10.63
C PHE A 395 -2.63 7.83 -10.46
N PHE A 396 -1.37 8.23 -10.38
CA PHE A 396 -0.24 7.36 -10.10
C PHE A 396 -0.39 6.64 -8.74
N HIS A 397 -0.74 7.37 -7.68
CA HIS A 397 -0.98 6.78 -6.36
C HIS A 397 -2.25 5.92 -6.32
N LEU A 398 -3.30 6.32 -7.04
CA LEU A 398 -4.51 5.51 -7.17
C LEU A 398 -4.21 4.15 -7.79
N ILE A 399 -3.52 4.11 -8.92
CA ILE A 399 -3.13 2.87 -9.62
C ILE A 399 -2.20 2.02 -8.76
N ARG A 400 -1.26 2.64 -8.03
CA ARG A 400 -0.41 1.93 -7.06
C ARG A 400 -1.24 1.22 -6.00
N ASN A 401 -2.21 1.91 -5.41
CA ASN A 401 -3.06 1.34 -4.36
C ASN A 401 -3.90 0.19 -4.88
N TYR A 402 -4.44 0.31 -6.10
CA TYR A 402 -5.15 -0.80 -6.74
C TYR A 402 -4.27 -2.01 -7.03
N GLY A 403 -3.04 -1.79 -7.49
CA GLY A 403 -2.06 -2.86 -7.64
C GLY A 403 -1.88 -3.62 -6.33
N SER A 404 -1.74 -2.91 -5.21
CA SER A 404 -1.63 -3.53 -3.88
C SER A 404 -2.88 -4.35 -3.53
N SER A 405 -4.07 -3.76 -3.61
CA SER A 405 -5.31 -4.40 -3.18
C SER A 405 -5.64 -5.64 -4.01
N ILE A 406 -5.51 -5.55 -5.34
CA ILE A 406 -5.76 -6.68 -6.26
C ILE A 406 -4.81 -7.83 -5.95
N PHE A 407 -3.52 -7.53 -5.79
CA PHE A 407 -2.52 -8.58 -5.64
C PHE A 407 -2.57 -9.23 -4.27
N ILE A 408 -2.90 -8.50 -3.21
CA ILE A 408 -3.17 -9.07 -1.89
C ILE A 408 -4.35 -10.05 -1.99
N ALA A 409 -5.47 -9.62 -2.57
CA ALA A 409 -6.64 -10.48 -2.73
C ALA A 409 -6.32 -11.74 -3.57
N LEU A 410 -5.56 -11.60 -4.66
CA LEU A 410 -5.09 -12.72 -5.48
C LEU A 410 -4.21 -13.69 -4.69
N ASN A 411 -3.26 -13.19 -3.91
CA ASN A 411 -2.36 -14.05 -3.12
C ASN A 411 -3.13 -14.77 -2.00
N VAL A 412 -4.03 -14.09 -1.30
CA VAL A 412 -4.91 -14.72 -0.30
C VAL A 412 -5.75 -15.82 -0.93
N LEU A 413 -6.34 -15.57 -2.12
CA LEU A 413 -7.09 -16.57 -2.87
C LEU A 413 -6.20 -17.79 -3.23
N VAL A 414 -4.96 -17.57 -3.66
CA VAL A 414 -4.00 -18.66 -3.95
C VAL A 414 -3.70 -19.44 -2.69
N VAL A 415 -3.39 -18.79 -1.56
CA VAL A 415 -3.14 -19.47 -0.27
C VAL A 415 -4.30 -20.37 0.08
N LEU A 416 -5.53 -19.85 0.10
CA LEU A 416 -6.71 -20.60 0.56
C LEU A 416 -7.08 -21.73 -0.39
N ARG A 417 -7.07 -21.49 -1.70
CA ARG A 417 -7.44 -22.49 -2.69
C ARG A 417 -6.43 -23.64 -2.73
N THR A 418 -5.13 -23.32 -2.72
CA THR A 418 -4.09 -24.34 -2.71
C THR A 418 -4.04 -25.07 -1.37
N SER A 419 -4.30 -24.39 -0.24
CA SER A 419 -4.43 -25.05 1.06
C SER A 419 -5.55 -26.08 1.09
N LYS A 420 -6.73 -25.75 0.55
CA LYS A 420 -7.86 -26.71 0.46
C LYS A 420 -7.48 -27.94 -0.37
N ILE A 421 -6.83 -27.75 -1.52
CA ILE A 421 -6.40 -28.85 -2.40
C ILE A 421 -5.36 -29.71 -1.68
N ASN A 422 -4.30 -29.09 -1.14
CA ASN A 422 -3.24 -29.82 -0.45
C ASN A 422 -3.73 -30.51 0.83
N ASN A 423 -4.68 -29.90 1.56
CA ASN A 423 -5.27 -30.57 2.73
C ASN A 423 -6.02 -31.83 2.33
N SER A 424 -6.79 -31.81 1.23
CA SER A 424 -7.44 -33.02 0.70
C SER A 424 -6.42 -34.09 0.30
N GLU A 425 -5.37 -33.71 -0.46
CA GLU A 425 -4.35 -34.63 -0.93
C GLU A 425 -3.53 -35.25 0.23
N LEU A 426 -3.14 -34.42 1.21
CA LEU A 426 -2.41 -34.89 2.39
C LEU A 426 -3.27 -35.79 3.29
N SER A 427 -4.57 -35.47 3.41
CA SER A 427 -5.51 -36.28 4.18
C SER A 427 -5.72 -37.69 3.57
N GLU A 428 -5.67 -37.85 2.23
CA GLU A 428 -5.74 -39.14 1.57
C GLU A 428 -4.54 -40.05 1.90
N ILE A 429 -3.36 -39.42 2.11
CA ILE A 429 -2.15 -40.12 2.49
C ILE A 429 -2.16 -40.54 3.98
N ALA A 430 -2.89 -39.77 4.82
CA ALA A 430 -3.00 -40.03 6.25
C ALA A 430 -4.06 -41.11 6.56
N ASN A 431 -3.86 -42.32 6.03
CA ASN A 431 -4.74 -43.47 6.25
C ASN A 431 -4.03 -44.54 7.08
N PRO A 432 -4.77 -45.45 7.78
CA PRO A 432 -4.20 -46.48 8.65
C PRO A 432 -3.28 -47.47 7.94
N TYR A 433 -3.33 -47.53 6.60
CA TYR A 433 -2.51 -48.47 5.80
C TYR A 433 -1.20 -47.80 5.34
N ASN A 434 -0.94 -46.56 5.68
CA ASN A 434 0.31 -45.90 5.34
C ASN A 434 1.42 -46.34 6.30
N GLU A 435 2.35 -47.17 5.80
CA GLU A 435 3.46 -47.69 6.57
C GLU A 435 4.33 -46.62 7.25
N ARG A 436 4.38 -45.42 6.70
CA ARG A 436 5.14 -44.29 7.29
C ARG A 436 4.54 -43.82 8.62
N LEU A 437 3.24 -43.92 8.80
CA LEU A 437 2.57 -43.55 10.05
C LEU A 437 2.73 -44.63 11.14
N THR A 438 3.14 -45.84 10.78
CA THR A 438 3.44 -46.90 11.74
C THR A 438 4.90 -46.89 12.26
N LEU A 439 5.72 -45.98 11.73
CA LEU A 439 7.10 -45.80 12.21
C LEU A 439 7.12 -45.26 13.65
N PRO A 440 8.10 -45.69 14.49
CA PRO A 440 8.18 -45.29 15.89
C PRO A 440 8.17 -43.77 16.10
N ASP A 441 8.85 -43.04 15.24
CA ASP A 441 8.91 -41.56 15.32
C ASP A 441 7.54 -40.91 15.08
N ALA A 442 6.78 -41.45 14.11
CA ALA A 442 5.42 -40.97 13.83
C ALA A 442 4.46 -41.33 14.94
N GLN A 443 4.57 -42.57 15.51
CA GLN A 443 3.74 -43.00 16.64
C GLN A 443 4.07 -42.25 17.93
N THR A 444 5.31 -41.83 18.12
CA THR A 444 5.71 -41.03 19.26
C THR A 444 5.17 -39.60 19.16
N SER A 445 5.15 -39.03 17.94
CA SER A 445 4.65 -37.66 17.69
C SER A 445 3.12 -37.62 17.58
N PHE A 446 2.51 -38.62 16.94
CA PHE A 446 1.07 -38.71 16.68
C PHE A 446 0.58 -40.09 17.14
N ASN A 447 0.18 -40.21 18.38
CA ASN A 447 -0.38 -41.49 18.87
C ASN A 447 -1.73 -41.77 18.19
N LEU A 448 -1.71 -42.52 17.08
CA LEU A 448 -2.89 -42.77 16.24
C LEU A 448 -3.99 -43.58 16.93
N ASP A 449 -3.67 -44.25 18.05
CA ASP A 449 -4.63 -45.00 18.84
C ASP A 449 -5.46 -44.10 19.77
N THR A 450 -5.11 -42.80 19.87
CA THR A 450 -5.80 -41.85 20.72
C THR A 450 -6.48 -40.76 19.87
N THR A 451 -7.62 -40.27 20.38
CA THR A 451 -8.32 -39.15 19.73
C THR A 451 -7.47 -37.86 19.68
N GLU A 452 -6.66 -37.64 20.72
CA GLU A 452 -5.73 -36.51 20.80
C GLU A 452 -4.65 -36.58 19.71
N GLY A 453 -4.08 -37.78 19.48
CA GLY A 453 -3.09 -37.99 18.43
C GLY A 453 -3.66 -37.83 17.01
N LEU A 454 -4.90 -38.25 16.78
CA LEU A 454 -5.59 -38.01 15.51
C LEU A 454 -5.90 -36.52 15.28
N ILE A 455 -6.28 -35.80 16.32
CA ILE A 455 -6.48 -34.35 16.23
C ILE A 455 -5.16 -33.64 15.94
N SER A 456 -4.07 -34.04 16.61
CA SER A 456 -2.74 -33.48 16.37
C SER A 456 -2.25 -33.71 14.93
N LEU A 457 -2.46 -34.95 14.40
CA LEU A 457 -2.15 -35.24 13.01
C LEU A 457 -3.00 -34.39 12.02
N ALA A 458 -4.30 -34.27 12.26
CA ALA A 458 -5.18 -33.48 11.42
C ALA A 458 -4.77 -31.99 11.42
N GLN A 459 -4.35 -31.48 12.59
CA GLN A 459 -3.84 -30.11 12.69
C GLN A 459 -2.54 -29.94 11.91
N GLU A 460 -1.58 -30.85 12.05
CA GLU A 460 -0.31 -30.81 11.32
C GLU A 460 -0.54 -30.86 9.80
N ILE A 461 -1.45 -31.71 9.31
CA ILE A 461 -1.82 -31.76 7.91
C ILE A 461 -2.36 -30.41 7.44
N THR A 462 -3.23 -29.79 8.24
CA THR A 462 -3.79 -28.49 7.93
C THR A 462 -2.72 -27.42 7.87
N ASP A 463 -1.81 -27.38 8.85
CA ASP A 463 -0.73 -26.39 8.94
C ASP A 463 0.25 -26.52 7.77
N GLN A 464 0.62 -27.77 7.41
CA GLN A 464 1.46 -28.04 6.24
C GLN A 464 0.77 -27.66 4.92
N ALA A 465 -0.51 -27.97 4.78
CA ALA A 465 -1.31 -27.60 3.60
C ALA A 465 -1.37 -26.07 3.40
N VAL A 466 -1.54 -25.32 4.49
CA VAL A 466 -1.53 -23.85 4.45
C VAL A 466 -0.14 -23.30 4.18
N MET A 467 0.91 -23.89 4.76
CA MET A 467 2.29 -23.52 4.46
C MET A 467 2.58 -23.65 2.97
N ILE A 468 2.21 -24.77 2.33
CA ILE A 468 2.34 -24.94 0.87
C ILE A 468 1.57 -23.87 0.11
N GLY A 469 0.39 -23.46 0.60
CA GLY A 469 -0.37 -22.35 0.07
C GLY A 469 0.41 -21.03 0.04
N TYR A 470 1.10 -20.70 1.14
CA TYR A 470 1.97 -19.51 1.21
C TYR A 470 3.18 -19.62 0.26
N LEU A 471 3.81 -20.80 0.16
CA LEU A 471 4.94 -21.01 -0.77
C LEU A 471 4.52 -20.78 -2.22
N ASN A 472 3.35 -21.28 -2.63
CA ASN A 472 2.79 -21.05 -3.96
C ASN A 472 2.46 -19.55 -4.20
N SER A 473 1.99 -18.85 -3.17
CA SER A 473 1.80 -17.41 -3.19
C SER A 473 3.12 -16.65 -3.42
N PHE A 474 4.23 -17.07 -2.80
CA PHE A 474 5.55 -16.48 -3.04
C PHE A 474 6.09 -16.77 -4.44
N ILE A 475 5.74 -17.89 -5.07
CA ILE A 475 6.03 -18.15 -6.48
C ILE A 475 5.27 -17.16 -7.38
N LEU A 476 3.97 -16.96 -7.13
CA LEU A 476 3.17 -15.96 -7.85
C LEU A 476 3.77 -14.55 -7.70
N TYR A 477 4.22 -14.22 -6.49
CA TYR A 477 4.90 -12.96 -6.19
C TYR A 477 6.20 -12.81 -7.01
N ALA A 478 7.03 -13.83 -7.08
CA ALA A 478 8.25 -13.84 -7.89
C ALA A 478 7.97 -13.66 -9.38
N LEU A 479 6.97 -14.35 -9.92
CA LEU A 479 6.53 -14.21 -11.30
C LEU A 479 6.04 -12.79 -11.58
N GLY A 480 5.27 -12.19 -10.66
CA GLY A 480 4.81 -10.81 -10.76
C GLY A 480 5.95 -9.79 -10.83
N ALA A 481 7.13 -10.11 -10.27
CA ALA A 481 8.31 -9.27 -10.35
C ALA A 481 9.13 -9.50 -11.63
N ILE A 482 9.29 -10.76 -12.06
CA ILE A 482 10.20 -11.13 -13.16
C ILE A 482 9.56 -10.88 -14.54
N ILE A 483 8.29 -11.23 -14.71
CA ILE A 483 7.58 -11.13 -16.00
C ILE A 483 7.63 -9.72 -16.60
N PRO A 484 7.50 -8.62 -15.82
CA PRO A 484 7.51 -7.28 -16.38
C PRO A 484 8.89 -6.75 -16.80
N ILE A 485 10.00 -7.41 -16.44
CA ILE A 485 11.36 -6.90 -16.70
C ILE A 485 11.59 -6.59 -18.20
N PRO A 486 11.23 -7.45 -19.15
CA PRO A 486 11.43 -7.15 -20.57
C PRO A 486 10.69 -5.89 -21.05
N LEU A 487 9.53 -5.56 -20.42
CA LEU A 487 8.73 -4.39 -20.79
C LEU A 487 9.42 -3.06 -20.44
N LEU A 488 10.45 -3.07 -19.57
CA LEU A 488 11.28 -1.90 -19.30
C LEU A 488 11.98 -1.36 -20.55
N ALA A 489 12.26 -2.19 -21.54
CA ALA A 489 12.83 -1.77 -22.81
C ALA A 489 11.93 -0.79 -23.58
N LEU A 490 10.63 -0.79 -23.33
CA LEU A 490 9.66 0.12 -23.95
C LEU A 490 9.74 1.55 -23.43
N ILE A 491 10.34 1.78 -22.26
CA ILE A 491 10.53 3.12 -21.66
C ILE A 491 11.58 3.88 -22.49
N ARG A 492 11.35 5.14 -22.81
CA ARG A 492 12.33 5.98 -23.53
C ARG A 492 13.40 6.52 -22.59
N LYS A 493 14.67 6.32 -22.95
CA LYS A 493 15.85 6.67 -22.14
C LYS A 493 16.02 8.18 -21.92
N ASN A 494 15.78 8.97 -22.95
CA ASN A 494 15.85 10.44 -22.94
C ASN A 494 14.55 10.96 -23.53
N PRO A 495 13.58 11.43 -22.71
CA PRO A 495 12.50 12.19 -23.26
C PRO A 495 13.09 13.46 -23.92
N PRO A 496 12.66 13.82 -25.14
CA PRO A 496 13.13 15.04 -25.77
C PRO A 496 12.79 16.19 -24.81
N SER A 497 13.82 16.96 -24.41
CA SER A 497 13.59 18.20 -23.67
C SER A 497 12.71 19.05 -24.59
N LYS A 498 11.44 19.25 -24.24
CA LYS A 498 10.63 20.24 -24.92
C LYS A 498 11.25 21.58 -24.57
N LYS A 499 12.05 22.11 -25.52
CA LYS A 499 12.35 23.53 -25.55
C LYS A 499 11.02 24.25 -25.49
N SER A 500 10.91 25.09 -24.47
CA SER A 500 9.79 26.01 -24.20
C SER A 500 9.41 26.81 -25.43
#